data_6f4c63d154af548deefe6c9478357aff
#
_entry.id   6f4c63d154af548deefe6c9478357aff
#
_cell.length_a   1.000
_cell.length_b   1.000
_cell.length_c   1.000
_cell.angle_alpha   90.00
_cell.angle_beta   90.00
_cell.angle_gamma   90.00
#
_symmetry.space_group_name_H-M   'P 1'
#
loop_
_entity.id
_entity.type
_entity.pdbx_description
1 polymer ?
#
loop_
_entity_poly.entity_id
_entity_poly.type
_entity_poly.pdbx_seq_one_letter_code
_entity_poly.pdbx_strand_id
1 'polypeptide(L)'
;MAKKTKLNKISKLIQKDTNYFIHIFESNKDLDNFEFIDLETFFKKHKKNESCNDILISDLLEYFSEADSLEVLSGILSKMKKGSRLYVQGTDILSVCSSLINNQITPSMFNMIVYGLGKKHMFTFGNIKSLLSGQNLQINQIKFINGINYYIECTKL
;
A
#
# COMPACT_ATOMS: atom_id res chain seq x y z
N MET A 1 0.30 -2.88 27.58
CA MET A 1 -0.41 -4.07 27.06
C MET A 1 -1.00 -3.90 25.64
N ALA A 2 -1.46 -2.75 25.21
CA ALA A 2 -2.09 -2.55 23.88
C ALA A 2 -1.19 -2.82 22.64
N LYS A 3 0.14 -2.64 22.72
CA LYS A 3 1.05 -2.81 21.59
C LYS A 3 1.22 -4.26 21.11
N LYS A 4 1.12 -5.25 22.02
CA LYS A 4 1.28 -6.67 21.67
C LYS A 4 0.06 -7.23 20.94
N THR A 5 -1.12 -6.65 21.20
CA THR A 5 -2.40 -7.08 20.62
C THR A 5 -2.51 -6.67 19.13
N LYS A 6 -1.95 -5.51 18.74
CA LYS A 6 -2.04 -4.97 17.38
C LYS A 6 -1.18 -5.76 16.37
N LEU A 7 0.06 -6.13 16.77
CA LEU A 7 0.93 -6.98 15.93
C LEU A 7 0.34 -8.40 15.72
N ASN A 8 -0.26 -8.96 16.77
CA ASN A 8 -0.92 -10.26 16.68
C ASN A 8 -2.16 -10.25 15.77
N LYS A 9 -2.79 -9.10 15.57
CA LYS A 9 -3.93 -8.97 14.67
C LYS A 9 -3.47 -8.89 13.21
N ILE A 10 -2.44 -8.10 12.91
CA ILE A 10 -1.87 -8.00 11.56
C ILE A 10 -1.32 -9.37 11.10
N SER A 11 -0.60 -10.09 11.97
CA SER A 11 -0.09 -11.43 11.62
C SER A 11 -1.19 -12.46 11.32
N LYS A 12 -2.40 -12.28 11.84
CA LYS A 12 -3.56 -13.11 11.52
C LYS A 12 -4.22 -12.74 10.19
N LEU A 13 -4.04 -11.50 9.73
CA LEU A 13 -4.58 -11.00 8.45
C LEU A 13 -3.74 -11.47 7.26
N ILE A 14 -2.48 -11.78 7.50
CA ILE A 14 -1.55 -12.25 6.45
C ILE A 14 -1.89 -13.71 6.15
N GLN A 15 -2.48 -13.96 4.99
CA GLN A 15 -2.73 -15.31 4.50
C GLN A 15 -1.42 -15.90 3.98
N LYS A 16 -1.13 -17.17 4.34
CA LYS A 16 0.13 -17.86 4.06
C LYS A 16 0.50 -17.97 2.57
N ASP A 17 -0.46 -17.82 1.66
CA ASP A 17 -0.28 -18.10 0.23
C ASP A 17 -0.28 -16.85 -0.66
N THR A 18 -0.30 -15.65 -0.07
CA THR A 18 -0.29 -14.39 -0.81
C THR A 18 1.01 -13.63 -0.55
N ASN A 19 1.74 -13.38 -1.62
CA ASN A 19 2.99 -12.61 -1.58
C ASN A 19 2.66 -11.12 -1.46
N TYR A 20 2.50 -10.62 -0.24
CA TYR A 20 2.35 -9.19 0.06
C TYR A 20 3.73 -8.56 0.18
N PHE A 21 4.13 -7.79 -0.80
CA PHE A 21 5.48 -7.22 -0.83
C PHE A 21 5.50 -5.75 -0.47
N ILE A 22 6.52 -5.39 0.28
CA ILE A 22 6.89 -4.03 0.63
C ILE A 22 8.29 -3.76 0.11
N HIS A 23 8.50 -2.62 -0.51
CA HIS A 23 9.81 -2.16 -0.90
C HIS A 23 10.34 -1.20 0.17
N ILE A 24 11.50 -1.49 0.72
CA ILE A 24 12.16 -0.65 1.72
C ILE A 24 13.40 -0.04 1.10
N PHE A 25 13.54 1.27 1.21
CA PHE A 25 14.71 2.00 0.72
C PHE A 25 15.67 2.25 1.88
N GLU A 26 16.94 1.89 1.73
CA GLU A 26 17.96 2.09 2.76
C GLU A 26 18.41 3.55 2.86
N SER A 27 18.31 4.35 1.78
CA SER A 27 18.66 5.77 1.78
C SER A 27 17.74 6.60 0.89
N ASN A 28 17.56 7.87 1.29
CA ASN A 28 16.71 8.85 0.57
C ASN A 28 17.20 9.24 -0.83
N LYS A 29 18.29 8.66 -1.35
CA LYS A 29 18.95 9.10 -2.58
C LYS A 29 19.02 8.05 -3.68
N ASP A 30 18.71 6.79 -3.38
CA ASP A 30 18.98 5.69 -4.31
C ASP A 30 17.70 4.84 -4.47
N LEU A 31 16.86 5.25 -5.42
CA LEU A 31 15.65 4.49 -5.79
C LEU A 31 15.99 3.12 -6.41
N ASP A 32 17.25 2.89 -6.76
CA ASP A 32 17.72 1.63 -7.34
C ASP A 32 18.11 0.59 -6.28
N ASN A 33 18.30 1.02 -5.02
CA ASN A 33 18.66 0.15 -3.90
C ASN A 33 17.49 0.01 -2.90
N PHE A 34 16.54 -0.87 -3.21
CA PHE A 34 15.46 -1.22 -2.30
C PHE A 34 15.49 -2.71 -1.95
N GLU A 35 15.16 -3.01 -0.70
CA GLU A 35 14.93 -4.38 -0.26
C GLU A 35 13.48 -4.76 -0.54
N PHE A 36 13.28 -5.86 -1.23
CA PHE A 36 11.96 -6.42 -1.51
C PHE A 36 11.66 -7.53 -0.50
N ILE A 37 10.72 -7.28 0.40
CA ILE A 37 10.36 -8.24 1.44
C ILE A 37 8.85 -8.42 1.55
N ASP A 38 8.42 -9.59 1.99
CA ASP A 38 7.02 -9.83 2.30
C ASP A 38 6.61 -9.13 3.59
N LEU A 39 5.30 -8.88 3.73
CA LEU A 39 4.75 -8.13 4.86
C LEU A 39 5.02 -8.80 6.22
N GLU A 40 5.02 -10.14 6.29
CA GLU A 40 5.29 -10.88 7.52
C GLU A 40 6.75 -10.68 7.95
N THR A 41 7.67 -10.84 7.01
CA THR A 41 9.11 -10.62 7.21
C THR A 41 9.39 -9.17 7.59
N PHE A 42 8.69 -8.20 6.95
CA PHE A 42 8.78 -6.79 7.32
C PHE A 42 8.49 -6.57 8.80
N PHE A 43 7.38 -7.07 9.31
CA PHE A 43 7.03 -6.89 10.73
C PHE A 43 7.94 -7.67 11.69
N LYS A 44 8.47 -8.83 11.25
CA LYS A 44 9.46 -9.59 12.03
C LYS A 44 10.80 -8.85 12.13
N LYS A 45 11.27 -8.27 11.03
CA LYS A 45 12.52 -7.52 10.95
C LYS A 45 12.44 -6.20 11.72
N HIS A 46 11.36 -5.45 11.52
CA HIS A 46 11.13 -4.13 12.10
C HIS A 46 10.27 -4.20 13.37
N LYS A 47 10.75 -4.89 14.42
CA LYS A 47 10.03 -5.02 15.70
C LYS A 47 9.87 -3.70 16.43
N LYS A 48 10.87 -2.80 16.33
CA LYS A 48 10.84 -1.47 16.96
C LYS A 48 10.06 -0.49 16.05
N ASN A 49 9.38 0.47 16.68
CA ASN A 49 8.83 1.61 15.93
C ASN A 49 9.98 2.50 15.44
N GLU A 50 9.70 3.27 14.40
CA GLU A 50 10.66 4.24 13.82
C GLU A 50 12.01 3.61 13.46
N SER A 51 11.97 2.39 12.92
CA SER A 51 13.16 1.63 12.51
C SER A 51 13.39 1.60 11.00
N CYS A 52 12.40 2.07 10.20
CA CYS A 52 12.48 2.08 8.74
C CYS A 52 12.61 3.50 8.20
N ASN A 53 13.28 3.60 7.08
CA ASN A 53 13.32 4.80 6.24
C ASN A 53 12.15 4.81 5.26
N ASP A 54 12.38 5.20 4.02
CA ASP A 54 11.36 5.30 2.97
C ASP A 54 10.80 3.91 2.60
N ILE A 55 9.50 3.85 2.33
CA ILE A 55 8.78 2.62 2.00
C ILE A 55 7.92 2.85 0.76
N LEU A 56 7.94 1.90 -0.18
CA LEU A 56 6.98 1.80 -1.27
C LEU A 56 6.05 0.61 -1.02
N ILE A 57 4.75 0.84 -1.05
CA ILE A 57 3.72 -0.19 -1.12
C ILE A 57 3.03 -0.12 -2.48
N SER A 58 3.01 -1.23 -3.21
CA SER A 58 2.37 -1.35 -4.52
C SER A 58 1.28 -2.41 -4.45
N ASP A 59 0.04 -2.01 -4.77
CA ASP A 59 -1.17 -2.86 -4.74
C ASP A 59 -1.41 -3.62 -3.42
N LEU A 60 -0.65 -3.32 -2.38
CA LEU A 60 -0.66 -4.06 -1.11
C LEU A 60 -2.00 -3.97 -0.40
N LEU A 61 -2.59 -2.78 -0.35
CA LEU A 61 -3.81 -2.54 0.44
C LEU A 61 -5.04 -3.21 -0.16
N GLU A 62 -5.02 -3.52 -1.45
CA GLU A 62 -6.11 -4.17 -2.18
C GLU A 62 -6.33 -5.64 -1.78
N TYR A 63 -5.35 -6.27 -1.15
CA TYR A 63 -5.45 -7.65 -0.66
C TYR A 63 -6.17 -7.79 0.68
N PHE A 64 -6.51 -6.68 1.31
CA PHE A 64 -7.20 -6.63 2.60
C PHE A 64 -8.61 -6.07 2.43
N SER A 65 -9.50 -6.33 3.39
CA SER A 65 -10.74 -5.57 3.48
C SER A 65 -10.42 -4.09 3.74
N GLU A 66 -11.35 -3.18 3.46
CA GLU A 66 -11.16 -1.75 3.70
C GLU A 66 -10.73 -1.45 5.15
N ALA A 67 -11.39 -2.09 6.12
CA ALA A 67 -11.05 -1.94 7.54
C ALA A 67 -9.65 -2.48 7.89
N ASP A 68 -9.29 -3.65 7.34
CA ASP A 68 -7.98 -4.26 7.58
C ASP A 68 -6.86 -3.48 6.88
N SER A 69 -7.12 -2.88 5.73
CA SER A 69 -6.17 -2.02 5.01
C SER A 69 -5.72 -0.83 5.86
N LEU A 70 -6.65 -0.22 6.61
CA LEU A 70 -6.32 0.86 7.55
C LEU A 70 -5.39 0.38 8.68
N GLU A 71 -5.63 -0.83 9.21
CA GLU A 71 -4.77 -1.40 10.25
C GLU A 71 -3.38 -1.74 9.72
N VAL A 72 -3.28 -2.34 8.53
CA VAL A 72 -2.02 -2.65 7.87
C VAL A 72 -1.22 -1.38 7.62
N LEU A 73 -1.84 -0.36 7.03
CA LEU A 73 -1.21 0.94 6.78
C LEU A 73 -0.70 1.58 8.08
N SER A 74 -1.54 1.65 9.11
CA SER A 74 -1.17 2.17 10.42
C SER A 74 -0.02 1.39 11.07
N GLY A 75 0.02 0.07 10.86
CA GLY A 75 1.13 -0.79 11.28
C GLY A 75 2.44 -0.42 10.57
N ILE A 76 2.41 -0.29 9.24
CA ILE A 76 3.56 0.11 8.42
C ILE A 76 4.06 1.49 8.87
N LEU A 77 3.17 2.47 8.97
CA LEU A 77 3.51 3.83 9.40
C LEU A 77 4.17 3.88 10.77
N SER A 78 3.75 3.01 11.70
CA SER A 78 4.38 2.94 13.01
C SER A 78 5.87 2.56 12.96
N LYS A 79 6.30 1.89 11.87
CA LYS A 79 7.69 1.45 11.68
C LYS A 79 8.55 2.49 10.98
N MET A 80 7.96 3.41 10.26
CA MET A 80 8.67 4.48 9.57
C MET A 80 9.17 5.53 10.55
N LYS A 81 10.33 6.10 10.28
CA LYS A 81 10.86 7.27 11.00
C LYS A 81 10.07 8.52 10.61
N LYS A 82 10.04 9.50 11.48
CA LYS A 82 9.56 10.85 11.14
C LYS A 82 10.40 11.44 10.01
N GLY A 83 9.76 12.15 9.09
CA GLY A 83 10.40 12.72 7.92
C GLY A 83 10.67 11.72 6.78
N SER A 84 10.46 10.42 7.00
CA SER A 84 10.56 9.41 5.93
C SER A 84 9.39 9.49 4.97
N ARG A 85 9.61 9.03 3.73
CA ARG A 85 8.61 9.05 2.67
C ARG A 85 7.91 7.70 2.54
N LEU A 86 6.59 7.76 2.41
CA LEU A 86 5.76 6.65 2.00
C LEU A 86 5.33 6.89 0.54
N TYR A 87 5.62 5.92 -0.29
CA TYR A 87 5.13 5.86 -1.66
C TYR A 87 4.02 4.82 -1.75
N VAL A 88 2.87 5.23 -2.25
CA VAL A 88 1.69 4.36 -2.43
C VAL A 88 1.36 4.29 -3.90
N GLN A 89 1.39 3.10 -4.46
CA GLN A 89 0.97 2.83 -5.83
C GLN A 89 -0.19 1.83 -5.81
N GLY A 90 -1.16 2.04 -6.67
CA GLY A 90 -2.30 1.14 -6.82
C GLY A 90 -3.13 1.47 -8.04
N THR A 91 -4.23 0.73 -8.20
CA THR A 91 -5.12 0.85 -9.34
C THR A 91 -6.40 1.59 -8.93
N ASP A 92 -6.78 2.64 -9.67
CA ASP A 92 -8.04 3.36 -9.48
C ASP A 92 -9.20 2.62 -10.15
N ILE A 93 -10.12 2.07 -9.37
CA ILE A 93 -11.26 1.31 -9.89
C ILE A 93 -12.15 2.13 -10.83
N LEU A 94 -12.32 3.43 -10.59
CA LEU A 94 -13.13 4.29 -11.47
C LEU A 94 -12.49 4.44 -12.84
N SER A 95 -11.16 4.59 -12.89
CA SER A 95 -10.41 4.66 -14.14
C SER A 95 -10.47 3.33 -14.91
N VAL A 96 -10.42 2.19 -14.20
CA VAL A 96 -10.60 0.86 -14.81
C VAL A 96 -11.99 0.70 -15.39
N CYS A 97 -13.04 1.08 -14.65
CA CYS A 97 -14.42 1.06 -15.14
C CYS A 97 -14.61 1.96 -16.38
N SER A 98 -14.05 3.17 -16.34
CA SER A 98 -14.07 4.10 -17.48
C SER A 98 -13.38 3.51 -18.70
N SER A 99 -12.23 2.87 -18.51
CA SER A 99 -11.49 2.22 -19.61
C SER A 99 -12.26 1.05 -20.22
N LEU A 100 -13.02 0.29 -19.43
CA LEU A 100 -13.92 -0.75 -19.94
C LEU A 100 -15.07 -0.17 -20.75
N ILE A 101 -15.75 0.86 -20.24
CA ILE A 101 -16.88 1.53 -20.92
C ILE A 101 -16.43 2.13 -22.27
N ASN A 102 -15.23 2.69 -22.31
CA ASN A 102 -14.64 3.28 -23.51
C ASN A 102 -13.95 2.26 -24.44
N ASN A 103 -14.11 0.95 -24.20
CA ASN A 103 -13.50 -0.14 -24.97
C ASN A 103 -11.96 -0.07 -25.05
N GLN A 104 -11.30 0.55 -24.07
CA GLN A 104 -9.84 0.61 -23.96
C GLN A 104 -9.25 -0.67 -23.37
N ILE A 105 -10.05 -1.40 -22.60
CA ILE A 105 -9.72 -2.73 -22.07
C ILE A 105 -10.87 -3.70 -22.36
N THR A 106 -10.55 -4.98 -22.45
CA THR A 106 -11.56 -6.03 -22.64
C THR A 106 -12.20 -6.43 -21.30
N PRO A 107 -13.41 -7.04 -21.30
CA PRO A 107 -13.99 -7.61 -20.06
C PRO A 107 -13.07 -8.61 -19.36
N SER A 108 -12.30 -9.39 -20.12
CA SER A 108 -11.32 -10.32 -19.55
C SER A 108 -10.20 -9.60 -18.82
N MET A 109 -9.67 -8.52 -19.40
CA MET A 109 -8.67 -7.68 -18.73
C MET A 109 -9.25 -7.01 -17.48
N PHE A 110 -10.49 -6.50 -17.55
CA PHE A 110 -11.18 -5.94 -16.41
C PHE A 110 -11.26 -6.95 -15.24
N ASN A 111 -11.73 -8.18 -15.54
CA ASN A 111 -11.82 -9.23 -14.52
C ASN A 111 -10.45 -9.58 -13.92
N MET A 112 -9.40 -9.61 -14.73
CA MET A 112 -8.03 -9.85 -14.26
C MET A 112 -7.54 -8.73 -13.34
N ILE A 113 -7.81 -7.47 -13.65
CA ILE A 113 -7.42 -6.32 -12.84
C ILE A 113 -8.17 -6.29 -11.51
N VAL A 114 -9.48 -6.54 -11.54
CA VAL A 114 -10.35 -6.37 -10.36
C VAL A 114 -10.33 -7.59 -9.44
N TYR A 115 -10.33 -8.79 -10.00
CA TYR A 115 -10.45 -10.04 -9.23
C TYR A 115 -9.17 -10.88 -9.24
N GLY A 116 -8.20 -10.52 -10.09
CA GLY A 116 -6.96 -11.27 -10.23
C GLY A 116 -6.13 -11.25 -8.95
N LEU A 117 -5.33 -12.30 -8.75
CA LEU A 117 -4.36 -12.42 -7.65
C LEU A 117 -4.98 -12.38 -6.23
N GLY A 118 -6.30 -12.60 -6.08
CA GLY A 118 -6.95 -12.66 -4.78
C GLY A 118 -7.19 -11.31 -4.10
N LYS A 119 -7.28 -10.22 -4.87
CA LYS A 119 -7.68 -8.91 -4.35
C LYS A 119 -9.04 -8.99 -3.68
N LYS A 120 -9.17 -8.36 -2.51
CA LYS A 120 -10.40 -8.35 -1.71
C LYS A 120 -11.15 -7.03 -1.81
N HIS A 121 -10.45 -5.96 -2.15
CA HIS A 121 -11.00 -4.62 -2.23
C HIS A 121 -10.26 -3.83 -3.30
N MET A 122 -10.98 -2.95 -3.97
CA MET A 122 -10.40 -1.98 -4.92
C MET A 122 -10.73 -0.58 -4.44
N PHE A 123 -9.72 0.26 -4.39
CA PHE A 123 -9.90 1.65 -3.99
C PHE A 123 -10.22 2.54 -5.19
N THR A 124 -11.04 3.57 -4.95
CA THR A 124 -10.99 4.76 -5.79
C THR A 124 -9.78 5.61 -5.35
N PHE A 125 -9.24 6.38 -6.26
CA PHE A 125 -8.21 7.37 -5.91
C PHE A 125 -8.67 8.30 -4.76
N GLY A 126 -9.95 8.71 -4.76
CA GLY A 126 -10.53 9.54 -3.70
C GLY A 126 -10.49 8.86 -2.33
N ASN A 127 -10.83 7.56 -2.28
CA ASN A 127 -10.81 6.79 -1.03
C ASN A 127 -9.38 6.65 -0.49
N ILE A 128 -8.41 6.27 -1.33
CA ILE A 128 -7.01 6.12 -0.87
C ILE A 128 -6.42 7.46 -0.41
N LYS A 129 -6.72 8.55 -1.12
CA LYS A 129 -6.30 9.89 -0.70
C LYS A 129 -6.88 10.25 0.67
N SER A 130 -8.18 10.01 0.90
CA SER A 130 -8.84 10.25 2.19
C SER A 130 -8.24 9.39 3.29
N LEU A 131 -7.98 8.11 3.01
CA LEU A 131 -7.35 7.18 3.95
C LEU A 131 -5.95 7.67 4.37
N LEU A 132 -5.13 8.12 3.42
CA LEU A 132 -3.79 8.66 3.71
C LEU A 132 -3.86 9.99 4.48
N SER A 133 -4.78 10.89 4.11
CA SER A 133 -4.96 12.17 4.80
C SER A 133 -5.45 12.01 6.25
N GLY A 134 -6.13 10.92 6.57
CA GLY A 134 -6.54 10.57 7.94
C GLY A 134 -5.40 10.05 8.82
N GLN A 135 -4.20 9.81 8.24
CA GLN A 135 -3.00 9.41 8.97
C GLN A 135 -2.11 10.64 9.18
N ASN A 136 -1.12 10.52 10.07
CA ASN A 136 -0.14 11.60 10.30
C ASN A 136 0.86 11.71 9.12
N LEU A 137 0.34 12.05 7.93
CA LEU A 137 1.05 12.13 6.67
C LEU A 137 0.78 13.46 5.98
N GLN A 138 1.82 14.04 5.40
CA GLN A 138 1.73 15.13 4.44
C GLN A 138 1.82 14.56 3.03
N ILE A 139 0.80 14.79 2.20
CA ILE A 139 0.83 14.41 0.78
C ILE A 139 1.67 15.43 0.03
N ASN A 140 2.76 14.97 -0.60
CA ASN A 140 3.69 15.82 -1.35
C ASN A 140 3.37 15.83 -2.84
N GLN A 141 3.07 14.64 -3.40
CA GLN A 141 2.86 14.49 -4.84
C GLN A 141 1.79 13.44 -5.14
N ILE A 142 1.05 13.68 -6.20
CA ILE A 142 0.08 12.76 -6.78
C ILE A 142 0.33 12.70 -8.27
N LYS A 143 0.36 11.49 -8.83
CA LYS A 143 0.46 11.22 -10.26
C LYS A 143 -0.49 10.11 -10.67
N PHE A 144 -1.02 10.19 -11.89
CA PHE A 144 -1.63 9.05 -12.57
C PHE A 144 -0.62 8.50 -13.58
N ILE A 145 -0.49 7.17 -13.58
CA ILE A 145 0.42 6.43 -14.45
C ILE A 145 -0.43 5.52 -15.34
N ASN A 146 -0.16 5.52 -16.64
CA ASN A 146 -0.87 4.67 -17.63
C ASN A 146 -2.41 4.78 -17.58
N GLY A 147 -2.95 5.91 -17.12
CA GLY A 147 -4.37 6.22 -17.14
C GLY A 147 -5.24 5.51 -16.09
N ILE A 148 -4.76 4.43 -15.49
CA ILE A 148 -5.54 3.64 -14.50
C ILE A 148 -4.86 3.49 -13.14
N ASN A 149 -3.56 3.73 -13.07
CA ASN A 149 -2.80 3.59 -11.82
C ASN A 149 -2.53 4.95 -11.21
N TYR A 150 -2.65 5.05 -9.89
CA TYR A 150 -2.22 6.21 -9.13
C TYR A 150 -0.87 5.94 -8.44
N TYR A 151 -0.15 7.02 -8.23
CA TYR A 151 1.06 7.08 -7.42
C TYR A 151 0.97 8.29 -6.49
N ILE A 152 1.15 8.06 -5.21
CA ILE A 152 1.07 9.10 -4.17
C ILE A 152 2.35 9.05 -3.35
N GLU A 153 3.00 10.20 -3.21
CA GLU A 153 4.13 10.40 -2.30
C GLU A 153 3.67 11.16 -1.06
N CYS A 154 3.98 10.64 0.11
CA CYS A 154 3.68 11.24 1.40
C CYS A 154 4.94 11.33 2.27
N THR A 155 5.01 12.33 3.15
CA THR A 155 6.00 12.41 4.22
C THR A 155 5.33 12.14 5.57
N LYS A 156 5.94 11.29 6.38
CA LYS A 156 5.49 11.06 7.76
C LYS A 156 5.85 12.24 8.65
N LEU A 157 4.86 12.83 9.31
CA LEU A 157 4.98 13.97 10.22
C LEU A 157 5.45 13.56 11.64
#